data_67249e27d8e1e6cfe02fd41644c4e5e9
#
_entry.id   67249e27d8e1e6cfe02fd41644c4e5e9
#
_cell.length_a   1.000
_cell.length_b   1.000
_cell.length_c   1.000
_cell.angle_alpha   90.00
_cell.angle_beta   90.00
_cell.angle_gamma   90.00
#
_symmetry.space_group_name_H-M   'P 1'
#
loop_
_entity.id
_entity.type
_entity.pdbx_description
1 polymer ?
#
loop_
_entity_poly.entity_id
_entity_poly.type
_entity_poly.pdbx_seq_one_letter_code
_entity_poly.pdbx_strand_id
1 'polypeptide(L)'
;MPAEGLLGQAKRLLVGEPIPSHLAHHERFSRFTGLAVLSSDALSSVAYATEEILRVLVLVSIGVLSFATPIAFVIAAILAIVVFSYRQTIHAYPSGGGAYIVAKDNLGEMPALVAAASLLIDYVLTVAVSIAAGVAAITSAVPEWHVNRIEMTLAFVLVLMLGNLRGIRESGRIFAVPTYLFVFSLLGLIAFGAWRAATGSIHPIATDVPIQPAGDTLTLFLLLTAFSNGCTAMTGVEAVSNGVPAFKPPESKNAASTMIMMAVLSITMFVGITLLAHAYHVVPSEQETVVSQIARGVFGGRGWPYYAVQGATMLILVLAANTAYADFPRLASILARDRYVPRQLMNQGDHLAFSNGIIGLSVFASILLVVYGGDTHSLIPLYMIGVFVSFTLSQAGMVVHWRKLKGPGWRTSAFINGLGAMVTGIVLIVVALTKSREGAWIILLLIPVHVFLFRATRRHYDEVARQLSLDGWTNGTRHRNTVLVPMSGVHRAVVQALEYAKTLSTDVRAVYVSIDPAATSQLCGQWKKWGDGVPLVVLESPYRSLMEPLLEYIEQVDAEQPDDFVTIVLPEFVPARWWHHVFHNQRALLIKGALLFRPNVVVTSVPFHLRN
;
A
#
# COMPACT_ATOMS: atom_id res chain seq x y z
N MET A 1 -8.02 -7.03 34.14
CA MET A 1 -7.55 -6.34 32.96
C MET A 1 -7.48 -4.86 33.30
N PRO A 2 -6.37 -4.14 33.05
CA PRO A 2 -6.34 -2.71 33.31
C PRO A 2 -7.40 -2.03 32.44
N ALA A 3 -8.10 -1.04 33.00
CA ALA A 3 -9.14 -0.28 32.32
C ALA A 3 -8.55 0.33 31.04
N GLU A 4 -9.02 -0.15 29.90
CA GLU A 4 -8.58 0.39 28.61
C GLU A 4 -9.02 1.83 28.50
N GLY A 5 -8.09 2.71 28.16
CA GLY A 5 -8.40 4.11 27.91
C GLY A 5 -9.36 4.28 26.72
N LEU A 6 -9.98 5.45 26.61
CA LEU A 6 -10.91 5.82 25.53
C LEU A 6 -10.41 5.44 24.12
N LEU A 7 -9.10 5.55 23.88
CA LEU A 7 -8.47 5.14 22.61
C LEU A 7 -8.55 3.62 22.36
N GLY A 8 -8.41 2.80 23.42
CA GLY A 8 -8.56 1.35 23.31
C GLY A 8 -10.01 0.94 23.00
N GLN A 9 -10.98 1.61 23.63
CA GLN A 9 -12.41 1.38 23.36
C GLN A 9 -12.79 1.82 21.93
N ALA A 10 -12.31 2.98 21.47
CA ALA A 10 -12.52 3.44 20.11
C ALA A 10 -11.88 2.48 19.07
N LYS A 11 -10.66 1.98 19.34
CA LYS A 11 -10.01 0.98 18.49
C LYS A 11 -10.83 -0.32 18.42
N ARG A 12 -11.36 -0.82 19.53
CA ARG A 12 -12.22 -2.02 19.54
C ARG A 12 -13.53 -1.80 18.80
N LEU A 13 -14.13 -0.63 18.92
CA LEU A 13 -15.34 -0.28 18.18
C LEU A 13 -15.07 -0.25 16.66
N LEU A 14 -13.94 0.34 16.24
CA LEU A 14 -13.60 0.52 14.82
C LEU A 14 -12.99 -0.74 14.19
N VAL A 15 -12.14 -1.47 14.90
CA VAL A 15 -11.39 -2.62 14.35
C VAL A 15 -11.93 -3.96 14.83
N GLY A 16 -12.51 -4.03 16.04
CA GLY A 16 -13.00 -5.27 16.66
C GLY A 16 -12.04 -5.82 17.72
N GLU A 17 -12.37 -6.98 18.28
CA GLU A 17 -11.56 -7.65 19.31
C GLU A 17 -10.37 -8.40 18.71
N PRO A 18 -9.19 -8.42 19.38
CA PRO A 18 -8.00 -9.11 18.88
C PRO A 18 -8.24 -10.63 18.74
N ILE A 19 -7.74 -11.20 17.62
CA ILE A 19 -7.80 -12.64 17.36
C ILE A 19 -6.46 -13.28 17.74
N PRO A 20 -6.45 -14.31 18.61
CA PRO A 20 -5.24 -15.04 18.95
C PRO A 20 -4.62 -15.73 17.73
N SER A 21 -3.29 -15.71 17.61
CA SER A 21 -2.56 -16.22 16.42
C SER A 21 -2.83 -17.69 16.10
N HIS A 22 -3.17 -18.51 17.11
CA HIS A 22 -3.50 -19.94 16.89
C HIS A 22 -4.88 -20.17 16.27
N LEU A 23 -5.76 -19.15 16.24
CA LEU A 23 -7.08 -19.21 15.61
C LEU A 23 -7.07 -18.67 14.16
N ALA A 24 -5.90 -18.41 13.59
CA ALA A 24 -5.73 -17.98 12.20
C ALA A 24 -6.12 -19.13 11.23
N HIS A 25 -7.40 -19.39 11.09
CA HIS A 25 -7.91 -20.27 10.06
C HIS A 25 -8.09 -19.48 8.76
N HIS A 26 -7.17 -19.65 7.83
CA HIS A 26 -7.36 -19.18 6.46
C HIS A 26 -8.39 -20.09 5.78
N GLU A 27 -9.60 -19.58 5.51
CA GLU A 27 -10.54 -20.27 4.63
C GLU A 27 -9.88 -20.43 3.24
N ARG A 28 -9.65 -21.67 2.82
CA ARG A 28 -9.14 -21.96 1.49
C ARG A 28 -10.26 -21.87 0.47
N PHE A 29 -9.98 -21.24 -0.65
CA PHE A 29 -10.95 -20.95 -1.70
C PHE A 29 -11.21 -22.14 -2.61
N SER A 30 -12.47 -22.38 -2.94
CA SER A 30 -12.86 -23.18 -4.10
C SER A 30 -12.51 -22.41 -5.39
N ARG A 31 -12.60 -23.04 -6.57
CA ARG A 31 -12.40 -22.36 -7.86
C ARG A 31 -13.35 -21.17 -8.04
N PHE A 32 -14.63 -21.35 -7.67
CA PHE A 32 -15.63 -20.29 -7.80
C PHE A 32 -15.39 -19.15 -6.80
N THR A 33 -15.12 -19.48 -5.55
CA THR A 33 -14.79 -18.46 -4.55
C THR A 33 -13.48 -17.74 -4.91
N GLY A 34 -12.48 -18.48 -5.39
CA GLY A 34 -11.22 -17.91 -5.86
C GLY A 34 -11.39 -16.99 -7.07
N LEU A 35 -12.28 -17.33 -8.00
CA LEU A 35 -12.65 -16.44 -9.11
C LEU A 35 -13.23 -15.13 -8.58
N ALA A 36 -14.16 -15.19 -7.64
CA ALA A 36 -14.79 -13.99 -7.11
C ALA A 36 -13.84 -13.09 -6.33
N VAL A 37 -12.90 -13.67 -5.57
CA VAL A 37 -12.00 -12.92 -4.67
C VAL A 37 -10.75 -12.41 -5.39
N LEU A 38 -10.14 -13.26 -6.24
CA LEU A 38 -8.83 -12.99 -6.86
C LEU A 38 -8.93 -12.46 -8.29
N SER A 39 -10.12 -12.51 -8.91
CA SER A 39 -10.30 -12.06 -10.30
C SER A 39 -11.20 -10.82 -10.41
N SER A 40 -11.66 -10.26 -9.30
CA SER A 40 -12.55 -9.09 -9.31
C SER A 40 -11.89 -7.89 -10.03
N ASP A 41 -10.59 -7.68 -9.87
CA ASP A 41 -9.85 -6.62 -10.55
C ASP A 41 -9.81 -6.84 -12.07
N ALA A 42 -9.40 -8.03 -12.54
CA ALA A 42 -9.36 -8.34 -13.96
C ALA A 42 -10.76 -8.32 -14.64
N LEU A 43 -11.81 -8.74 -13.91
CA LEU A 43 -13.17 -8.71 -14.43
C LEU A 43 -13.75 -7.28 -14.47
N SER A 44 -13.45 -6.45 -13.47
CA SER A 44 -13.95 -5.08 -13.38
C SER A 44 -13.32 -4.14 -14.39
N SER A 45 -12.06 -4.38 -14.77
CA SER A 45 -11.34 -3.57 -15.77
C SER A 45 -12.03 -3.52 -17.14
N VAL A 46 -12.84 -4.53 -17.44
CA VAL A 46 -13.69 -4.57 -18.65
C VAL A 46 -14.68 -3.40 -18.69
N ALA A 47 -15.12 -2.89 -17.53
CA ALA A 47 -16.12 -1.84 -17.46
C ALA A 47 -15.65 -0.49 -18.05
N TYR A 48 -14.34 -0.23 -18.02
CA TYR A 48 -13.79 1.04 -18.54
C TYR A 48 -12.84 0.87 -19.73
N ALA A 49 -12.33 -0.33 -20.02
CA ALA A 49 -11.32 -0.54 -21.07
C ALA A 49 -11.81 -0.14 -22.47
N THR A 50 -13.05 -0.45 -22.84
CA THR A 50 -13.64 -0.02 -24.13
C THR A 50 -13.77 1.50 -24.18
N GLU A 51 -14.18 2.13 -23.11
CA GLU A 51 -14.30 3.59 -23.01
C GLU A 51 -12.95 4.27 -23.25
N GLU A 52 -11.89 3.75 -22.68
CA GLU A 52 -10.53 4.25 -22.83
C GLU A 52 -10.03 4.18 -24.29
N ILE A 53 -10.39 3.14 -25.04
CA ILE A 53 -10.11 3.06 -26.48
C ILE A 53 -10.87 4.16 -27.23
N LEU A 54 -12.18 4.25 -26.97
CA LEU A 54 -13.07 5.17 -27.69
C LEU A 54 -12.73 6.64 -27.41
N ARG A 55 -12.29 6.99 -26.17
CA ARG A 55 -11.87 8.35 -25.81
C ARG A 55 -10.71 8.87 -26.65
N VAL A 56 -9.77 8.00 -27.04
CA VAL A 56 -8.68 8.39 -27.94
C VAL A 56 -9.16 8.49 -29.38
N LEU A 57 -9.94 7.53 -29.83
CA LEU A 57 -10.40 7.48 -31.23
C LEU A 57 -11.35 8.63 -31.57
N VAL A 58 -12.20 9.07 -30.63
CA VAL A 58 -13.15 10.17 -30.85
C VAL A 58 -12.45 11.51 -31.12
N LEU A 59 -11.22 11.70 -30.63
CA LEU A 59 -10.44 12.91 -30.92
C LEU A 59 -10.12 13.08 -32.42
N VAL A 60 -10.15 11.98 -33.16
CA VAL A 60 -9.93 12.00 -34.62
C VAL A 60 -11.25 12.24 -35.36
N SER A 61 -12.19 11.34 -35.22
CA SER A 61 -13.54 11.48 -35.75
C SER A 61 -14.45 10.32 -35.31
N ILE A 62 -15.76 10.49 -35.38
CA ILE A 62 -16.74 9.44 -35.06
C ILE A 62 -16.57 8.21 -36.01
N GLY A 63 -16.20 8.41 -37.26
CA GLY A 63 -15.97 7.31 -38.22
C GLY A 63 -14.82 6.37 -37.84
N VAL A 64 -13.86 6.88 -37.05
CA VAL A 64 -12.69 6.10 -36.61
C VAL A 64 -13.00 5.22 -35.40
N LEU A 65 -14.12 5.41 -34.70
CA LEU A 65 -14.53 4.59 -33.56
C LEU A 65 -14.65 3.10 -33.90
N SER A 66 -14.89 2.76 -35.18
CA SER A 66 -14.90 1.37 -35.68
C SER A 66 -13.57 0.63 -35.44
N PHE A 67 -12.45 1.33 -35.35
CA PHE A 67 -11.14 0.75 -35.06
C PHE A 67 -11.05 0.20 -33.62
N ALA A 68 -11.98 0.54 -32.72
CA ALA A 68 -12.05 -0.04 -31.39
C ALA A 68 -12.19 -1.58 -31.43
N THR A 69 -12.94 -2.09 -32.40
CA THR A 69 -13.15 -3.54 -32.57
C THR A 69 -11.86 -4.31 -32.90
N PRO A 70 -11.08 -4.01 -33.95
CA PRO A 70 -9.82 -4.70 -34.19
C PRO A 70 -8.81 -4.50 -33.06
N ILE A 71 -8.75 -3.33 -32.39
CA ILE A 71 -7.92 -3.10 -31.24
C ILE A 71 -8.31 -4.07 -30.10
N ALA A 72 -9.61 -4.22 -29.81
CA ALA A 72 -10.09 -5.12 -28.77
C ALA A 72 -9.72 -6.59 -29.05
N PHE A 73 -9.79 -7.06 -30.31
CA PHE A 73 -9.35 -8.41 -30.66
C PHE A 73 -7.84 -8.61 -30.46
N VAL A 74 -7.02 -7.62 -30.81
CA VAL A 74 -5.56 -7.68 -30.54
C VAL A 74 -5.28 -7.76 -29.04
N ILE A 75 -5.93 -6.93 -28.24
CA ILE A 75 -5.79 -6.96 -26.77
C ILE A 75 -6.27 -8.29 -26.19
N ALA A 76 -7.39 -8.83 -26.68
CA ALA A 76 -7.90 -10.15 -26.27
C ALA A 76 -6.90 -11.28 -26.58
N ALA A 77 -6.25 -11.23 -27.74
CA ALA A 77 -5.21 -12.19 -28.11
C ALA A 77 -3.97 -12.07 -27.18
N ILE A 78 -3.53 -10.85 -26.86
CA ILE A 78 -2.45 -10.60 -25.94
C ILE A 78 -2.81 -11.11 -24.52
N LEU A 79 -4.02 -10.82 -24.04
CA LEU A 79 -4.51 -11.32 -22.76
C LEU A 79 -4.48 -12.86 -22.70
N ALA A 80 -4.90 -13.53 -23.77
CA ALA A 80 -4.82 -14.99 -23.87
C ALA A 80 -3.36 -15.48 -23.74
N ILE A 81 -2.40 -14.85 -24.46
CA ILE A 81 -0.96 -15.19 -24.37
C ILE A 81 -0.45 -15.02 -22.93
N VAL A 82 -0.76 -13.89 -22.28
CA VAL A 82 -0.34 -13.59 -20.92
C VAL A 82 -0.91 -14.62 -19.94
N VAL A 83 -2.18 -14.97 -20.06
CA VAL A 83 -2.84 -15.98 -19.21
C VAL A 83 -2.21 -17.36 -19.37
N PHE A 84 -1.92 -17.80 -20.61
CA PHE A 84 -1.22 -19.06 -20.85
C PHE A 84 0.19 -19.04 -20.25
N SER A 85 0.86 -17.91 -20.28
CA SER A 85 2.16 -17.73 -19.67
C SER A 85 2.10 -17.79 -18.15
N TYR A 86 1.18 -17.06 -17.50
CA TYR A 86 0.98 -17.10 -16.04
C TYR A 86 0.52 -18.46 -15.52
N ARG A 87 -0.20 -19.24 -16.34
CA ARG A 87 -0.52 -20.63 -16.01
C ARG A 87 0.74 -21.46 -15.77
N GLN A 88 1.82 -21.23 -16.52
CA GLN A 88 3.11 -21.87 -16.31
C GLN A 88 3.72 -21.45 -14.95
N THR A 89 3.62 -20.17 -14.63
CA THR A 89 4.09 -19.62 -13.35
C THR A 89 3.37 -20.25 -12.15
N ILE A 90 2.03 -20.39 -12.22
CA ILE A 90 1.22 -21.05 -11.17
C ILE A 90 1.71 -22.48 -10.88
N HIS A 91 2.10 -23.24 -11.91
CA HIS A 91 2.59 -24.59 -11.71
C HIS A 91 4.03 -24.63 -11.18
N ALA A 92 4.87 -23.67 -11.57
CA ALA A 92 6.25 -23.58 -11.11
C ALA A 92 6.36 -23.05 -9.67
N TYR A 93 5.45 -22.19 -9.26
CA TYR A 93 5.45 -21.52 -7.95
C TYR A 93 4.16 -21.77 -7.16
N PRO A 94 3.94 -22.99 -6.63
CA PRO A 94 2.72 -23.31 -5.87
C PRO A 94 2.61 -22.54 -4.54
N SER A 95 3.71 -22.00 -4.03
CA SER A 95 3.76 -21.12 -2.85
C SER A 95 3.34 -19.66 -3.14
N GLY A 96 2.97 -19.34 -4.39
CA GLY A 96 2.66 -18.00 -4.87
C GLY A 96 3.85 -17.39 -5.60
N GLY A 97 3.69 -17.18 -6.91
CA GLY A 97 4.75 -16.72 -7.81
C GLY A 97 4.55 -15.27 -8.26
N GLY A 98 4.48 -14.31 -7.32
CA GLY A 98 4.46 -12.90 -7.71
C GLY A 98 5.73 -12.49 -8.45
N ALA A 99 5.62 -11.46 -9.29
CA ALA A 99 6.73 -11.01 -10.15
C ALA A 99 8.03 -10.74 -9.38
N TYR A 100 7.93 -10.25 -8.13
CA TYR A 100 9.09 -10.06 -7.25
C TYR A 100 9.82 -11.39 -6.97
N ILE A 101 9.09 -12.44 -6.57
CA ILE A 101 9.67 -13.74 -6.21
C ILE A 101 10.31 -14.39 -7.44
N VAL A 102 9.57 -14.42 -8.55
CA VAL A 102 10.06 -15.00 -9.82
C VAL A 102 11.32 -14.27 -10.31
N ALA A 103 11.33 -12.93 -10.26
CA ALA A 103 12.48 -12.14 -10.66
C ALA A 103 13.67 -12.35 -9.70
N LYS A 104 13.44 -12.42 -8.38
CA LYS A 104 14.48 -12.64 -7.37
C LYS A 104 15.20 -13.97 -7.58
N ASP A 105 14.44 -15.04 -7.80
CA ASP A 105 14.99 -16.40 -7.93
C ASP A 105 15.74 -16.62 -9.26
N ASN A 106 15.34 -15.90 -10.31
CA ASN A 106 15.81 -16.20 -11.66
C ASN A 106 16.66 -15.11 -12.30
N LEU A 107 16.33 -13.82 -12.06
CA LEU A 107 17.01 -12.68 -12.68
C LEU A 107 17.97 -11.96 -11.72
N GLY A 108 17.82 -12.21 -10.40
CA GLY A 108 18.65 -11.59 -9.37
C GLY A 108 18.00 -10.36 -8.71
N GLU A 109 18.79 -9.71 -7.85
CA GLU A 109 18.31 -8.67 -6.93
C GLU A 109 17.73 -7.44 -7.65
N MET A 110 18.45 -6.86 -8.60
CA MET A 110 18.03 -5.59 -9.24
C MET A 110 16.71 -5.73 -10.01
N PRO A 111 16.50 -6.71 -10.90
CA PRO A 111 15.20 -6.92 -11.54
C PRO A 111 14.08 -7.20 -10.55
N ALA A 112 14.38 -7.92 -9.45
CA ALA A 112 13.40 -8.18 -8.40
C ALA A 112 12.94 -6.87 -7.71
N LEU A 113 13.87 -5.96 -7.38
CA LEU A 113 13.54 -4.68 -6.77
C LEU A 113 12.75 -3.78 -7.73
N VAL A 114 13.06 -3.81 -9.02
CA VAL A 114 12.27 -3.11 -10.05
C VAL A 114 10.85 -3.68 -10.10
N ALA A 115 10.68 -5.00 -10.12
CA ALA A 115 9.37 -5.63 -10.09
C ALA A 115 8.60 -5.28 -8.80
N ALA A 116 9.25 -5.30 -7.64
CA ALA A 116 8.64 -4.93 -6.37
C ALA A 116 8.19 -3.46 -6.34
N ALA A 117 9.02 -2.53 -6.81
CA ALA A 117 8.68 -1.12 -6.90
C ALA A 117 7.49 -0.89 -7.82
N SER A 118 7.50 -1.53 -9.00
CA SER A 118 6.41 -1.46 -9.97
C SER A 118 5.09 -1.96 -9.38
N LEU A 119 5.11 -3.10 -8.68
CA LEU A 119 3.92 -3.69 -8.05
C LEU A 119 3.37 -2.85 -6.90
N LEU A 120 4.24 -2.29 -6.03
CA LEU A 120 3.77 -1.44 -4.92
C LEU A 120 3.08 -0.18 -5.46
N ILE A 121 3.63 0.44 -6.51
CA ILE A 121 3.02 1.59 -7.18
C ILE A 121 1.70 1.18 -7.83
N ASP A 122 1.70 0.04 -8.52
CA ASP A 122 0.54 -0.51 -9.21
C ASP A 122 -0.64 -0.75 -8.24
N TYR A 123 -0.42 -1.35 -7.09
CA TYR A 123 -1.47 -1.59 -6.09
C TYR A 123 -2.09 -0.29 -5.56
N VAL A 124 -1.29 0.77 -5.37
CA VAL A 124 -1.82 2.09 -4.97
C VAL A 124 -2.73 2.65 -6.06
N LEU A 125 -2.30 2.55 -7.33
CA LEU A 125 -3.06 3.02 -8.48
C LEU A 125 -4.31 2.15 -8.74
N THR A 126 -4.23 0.84 -8.52
CA THR A 126 -5.38 -0.07 -8.58
C THR A 126 -6.49 0.37 -7.64
N VAL A 127 -6.17 0.73 -6.39
CA VAL A 127 -7.18 1.26 -5.45
C VAL A 127 -7.77 2.56 -5.99
N ALA A 128 -6.94 3.50 -6.42
CA ALA A 128 -7.40 4.80 -6.89
C ALA A 128 -8.28 4.69 -8.14
N VAL A 129 -7.82 3.96 -9.17
CA VAL A 129 -8.54 3.78 -10.44
C VAL A 129 -9.86 3.04 -10.22
N SER A 130 -9.83 1.92 -9.48
CA SER A 130 -11.03 1.10 -9.26
C SER A 130 -12.11 1.85 -8.48
N ILE A 131 -11.74 2.60 -7.44
CA ILE A 131 -12.70 3.41 -6.69
C ILE A 131 -13.22 4.58 -7.53
N ALA A 132 -12.35 5.28 -8.26
CA ALA A 132 -12.77 6.36 -9.15
C ALA A 132 -13.76 5.85 -10.22
N ALA A 133 -13.48 4.71 -10.87
CA ALA A 133 -14.36 4.08 -11.84
C ALA A 133 -15.69 3.62 -11.20
N GLY A 134 -15.66 3.11 -9.96
CA GLY A 134 -16.87 2.75 -9.22
C GLY A 134 -17.76 3.96 -8.94
N VAL A 135 -17.16 5.09 -8.57
CA VAL A 135 -17.89 6.36 -8.40
C VAL A 135 -18.40 6.89 -9.73
N ALA A 136 -17.64 6.75 -10.84
CA ALA A 136 -18.10 7.12 -12.17
C ALA A 136 -19.36 6.33 -12.59
N ALA A 137 -19.48 5.04 -12.22
CA ALA A 137 -20.70 4.27 -12.43
C ALA A 137 -21.90 4.83 -11.65
N ILE A 138 -21.68 5.31 -10.42
CA ILE A 138 -22.73 5.96 -9.61
C ILE A 138 -23.14 7.30 -10.24
N THR A 139 -22.18 8.16 -10.57
CA THR A 139 -22.46 9.49 -11.12
C THR A 139 -23.08 9.43 -12.52
N SER A 140 -22.81 8.37 -13.30
CA SER A 140 -23.54 8.08 -14.56
C SER A 140 -25.01 7.77 -14.32
N ALA A 141 -25.36 7.08 -13.21
CA ALA A 141 -26.73 6.77 -12.83
C ALA A 141 -27.44 7.96 -12.20
N VAL A 142 -26.71 8.74 -11.39
CA VAL A 142 -27.21 9.93 -10.67
C VAL A 142 -26.26 11.11 -10.94
N PRO A 143 -26.44 11.84 -12.06
CA PRO A 143 -25.53 12.91 -12.48
C PRO A 143 -25.36 14.04 -11.47
N GLU A 144 -26.35 14.28 -10.64
CA GLU A 144 -26.33 15.31 -9.58
C GLU A 144 -25.21 15.09 -8.55
N TRP A 145 -24.76 13.85 -8.37
CA TRP A 145 -23.71 13.47 -7.42
C TRP A 145 -22.30 13.65 -7.96
N HIS A 146 -22.15 14.06 -9.23
CA HIS A 146 -20.85 14.29 -9.84
C HIS A 146 -20.02 15.35 -9.09
N VAL A 147 -20.68 16.34 -8.46
CA VAL A 147 -20.02 17.40 -7.67
C VAL A 147 -19.30 16.81 -6.43
N ASN A 148 -19.84 15.74 -5.86
CA ASN A 148 -19.31 15.09 -4.64
C ASN A 148 -18.41 13.89 -4.93
N ARG A 149 -17.85 13.77 -6.15
CA ARG A 149 -17.08 12.57 -6.55
C ARG A 149 -15.87 12.31 -5.66
N ILE A 150 -15.16 13.37 -5.20
CA ILE A 150 -13.98 13.24 -4.35
C ILE A 150 -14.38 12.70 -2.97
N GLU A 151 -15.39 13.27 -2.35
CA GLU A 151 -15.89 12.85 -1.04
C GLU A 151 -16.35 11.40 -1.08
N MET A 152 -17.04 10.99 -2.15
CA MET A 152 -17.49 9.62 -2.35
C MET A 152 -16.31 8.67 -2.51
N THR A 153 -15.27 9.02 -3.29
CA THR A 153 -14.08 8.19 -3.45
C THR A 153 -13.36 8.00 -2.12
N LEU A 154 -13.18 9.07 -1.33
CA LEU A 154 -12.55 8.99 -0.01
C LEU A 154 -13.39 8.18 0.99
N ALA A 155 -14.72 8.29 0.93
CA ALA A 155 -15.61 7.47 1.77
C ALA A 155 -15.46 5.97 1.45
N PHE A 156 -15.38 5.58 0.18
CA PHE A 156 -15.14 4.18 -0.21
C PHE A 156 -13.76 3.68 0.21
N VAL A 157 -12.69 4.51 0.09
CA VAL A 157 -11.37 4.15 0.61
C VAL A 157 -11.44 3.88 2.11
N LEU A 158 -12.11 4.77 2.87
CA LEU A 158 -12.27 4.61 4.32
C LEU A 158 -13.02 3.33 4.68
N VAL A 159 -14.14 3.04 3.98
CA VAL A 159 -14.93 1.83 4.20
C VAL A 159 -14.10 0.57 3.93
N LEU A 160 -13.35 0.53 2.81
CA LEU A 160 -12.48 -0.60 2.48
C LEU A 160 -11.33 -0.74 3.48
N MET A 161 -10.71 0.37 3.88
CA MET A 161 -9.64 0.36 4.90
C MET A 161 -10.16 -0.24 6.22
N LEU A 162 -11.28 0.24 6.74
CA LEU A 162 -11.88 -0.26 7.98
C LEU A 162 -12.29 -1.72 7.86
N GLY A 163 -12.88 -2.12 6.71
CA GLY A 163 -13.23 -3.50 6.41
C GLY A 163 -12.01 -4.42 6.45
N ASN A 164 -10.92 -4.04 5.79
CA ASN A 164 -9.69 -4.83 5.76
C ASN A 164 -8.99 -4.88 7.13
N LEU A 165 -9.02 -3.78 7.91
CA LEU A 165 -8.50 -3.78 9.28
C LEU A 165 -9.31 -4.70 10.20
N ARG A 166 -10.60 -4.91 9.94
CA ARG A 166 -11.48 -5.86 10.64
C ARG A 166 -11.33 -7.31 10.17
N GLY A 167 -10.53 -7.58 9.17
CA GLY A 167 -10.33 -8.93 8.65
C GLY A 167 -11.48 -9.46 7.77
N ILE A 168 -12.33 -8.60 7.20
CA ILE A 168 -13.45 -8.98 6.29
C ILE A 168 -12.95 -9.78 5.09
N ARG A 169 -11.68 -9.69 4.77
CA ARG A 169 -10.99 -10.39 3.68
C ARG A 169 -11.25 -11.91 3.65
N GLU A 170 -11.54 -12.53 4.78
CA GLU A 170 -11.66 -13.99 4.87
C GLU A 170 -13.03 -14.53 4.43
N SER A 171 -14.03 -13.68 4.21
CA SER A 171 -15.36 -14.11 3.79
C SER A 171 -15.51 -14.13 2.26
N GLY A 172 -15.02 -15.18 1.62
CA GLY A 172 -15.17 -15.38 0.18
C GLY A 172 -16.62 -15.34 -0.33
N ARG A 173 -17.62 -15.52 0.54
CA ARG A 173 -19.05 -15.41 0.22
C ARG A 173 -19.49 -13.97 0.00
N ILE A 174 -18.97 -13.01 0.77
CA ILE A 174 -19.27 -11.58 0.62
C ILE A 174 -18.80 -11.08 -0.74
N PHE A 175 -17.66 -11.57 -1.21
CA PHE A 175 -17.07 -11.20 -2.51
C PHE A 175 -17.76 -11.89 -3.69
N ALA A 176 -18.32 -13.08 -3.48
CA ALA A 176 -18.95 -13.84 -4.56
C ALA A 176 -20.20 -13.15 -5.12
N VAL A 177 -21.03 -12.56 -4.27
CA VAL A 177 -22.29 -11.95 -4.69
C VAL A 177 -22.07 -10.77 -5.66
N PRO A 178 -21.28 -9.73 -5.35
CA PRO A 178 -21.03 -8.64 -6.29
C PRO A 178 -20.37 -9.10 -7.59
N THR A 179 -19.39 -9.99 -7.51
CA THR A 179 -18.68 -10.47 -8.70
C THR A 179 -19.59 -11.21 -9.66
N TYR A 180 -20.38 -12.17 -9.16
CA TYR A 180 -21.30 -12.91 -10.02
C TYR A 180 -22.48 -12.07 -10.48
N LEU A 181 -22.97 -11.13 -9.65
CA LEU A 181 -23.99 -10.18 -10.06
C LEU A 181 -23.50 -9.35 -11.26
N PHE A 182 -22.27 -8.85 -11.22
CA PHE A 182 -21.67 -8.12 -12.34
C PHE A 182 -21.52 -9.00 -13.58
N VAL A 183 -20.93 -10.19 -13.45
CA VAL A 183 -20.71 -11.10 -14.57
C VAL A 183 -22.05 -11.43 -15.27
N PHE A 184 -23.07 -11.81 -14.51
CA PHE A 184 -24.38 -12.15 -15.09
C PHE A 184 -25.10 -10.92 -15.64
N SER A 185 -25.02 -9.76 -14.99
CA SER A 185 -25.61 -8.53 -15.50
C SER A 185 -24.97 -8.10 -16.82
N LEU A 186 -23.64 -8.17 -16.91
CA LEU A 186 -22.92 -7.76 -18.12
C LEU A 186 -23.10 -8.77 -19.27
N LEU A 187 -23.02 -10.07 -19.00
CA LEU A 187 -23.31 -11.10 -20.00
C LEU A 187 -24.77 -11.03 -20.47
N GLY A 188 -25.71 -10.77 -19.57
CA GLY A 188 -27.12 -10.54 -19.90
C GLY A 188 -27.30 -9.30 -20.77
N LEU A 189 -26.62 -8.19 -20.46
CA LEU A 189 -26.61 -6.97 -21.26
C LEU A 189 -26.07 -7.26 -22.68
N ILE A 190 -24.95 -8.00 -22.77
CA ILE A 190 -24.33 -8.36 -24.05
C ILE A 190 -25.27 -9.26 -24.87
N ALA A 191 -25.83 -10.30 -24.27
CA ALA A 191 -26.72 -11.23 -24.98
C ALA A 191 -28.01 -10.54 -25.46
N PHE A 192 -28.66 -9.74 -24.61
CA PHE A 192 -29.88 -9.02 -24.96
C PHE A 192 -29.62 -7.91 -25.99
N GLY A 193 -28.48 -7.17 -25.84
CA GLY A 193 -28.06 -6.15 -26.78
C GLY A 193 -27.73 -6.72 -28.15
N ALA A 194 -27.03 -7.86 -28.20
CA ALA A 194 -26.74 -8.56 -29.45
C ALA A 194 -28.01 -9.11 -30.13
N TRP A 195 -28.95 -9.64 -29.35
CA TRP A 195 -30.25 -10.07 -29.86
C TRP A 195 -31.04 -8.91 -30.50
N ARG A 196 -31.11 -7.74 -29.82
CA ARG A 196 -31.74 -6.53 -30.36
C ARG A 196 -31.04 -6.03 -31.63
N ALA A 197 -29.70 -6.11 -31.65
CA ALA A 197 -28.92 -5.77 -32.83
C ALA A 197 -29.26 -6.68 -34.03
N ALA A 198 -29.34 -7.99 -33.80
CA ALA A 198 -29.67 -8.96 -34.82
C ALA A 198 -31.11 -8.82 -35.34
N THR A 199 -32.06 -8.38 -34.53
CA THR A 199 -33.48 -8.18 -34.90
C THR A 199 -33.76 -6.80 -35.48
N GLY A 200 -32.75 -5.93 -35.64
CA GLY A 200 -32.93 -4.57 -36.19
C GLY A 200 -33.66 -3.61 -35.23
N SER A 201 -33.80 -3.97 -33.94
CA SER A 201 -34.51 -3.20 -32.93
C SER A 201 -33.59 -2.20 -32.15
N ILE A 202 -32.51 -1.78 -32.82
CA ILE A 202 -31.54 -0.81 -32.22
C ILE A 202 -32.16 0.60 -32.32
N HIS A 203 -32.18 1.30 -31.20
CA HIS A 203 -32.33 2.75 -31.20
C HIS A 203 -30.94 3.36 -31.02
N PRO A 204 -30.40 4.09 -32.03
CA PRO A 204 -29.14 4.79 -31.89
C PRO A 204 -29.20 5.71 -30.66
N ILE A 205 -28.16 5.71 -29.89
CA ILE A 205 -28.07 6.57 -28.71
C ILE A 205 -27.85 7.99 -29.22
N ALA A 206 -28.80 8.88 -28.92
CA ALA A 206 -28.64 10.30 -29.24
C ALA A 206 -27.39 10.84 -28.52
N THR A 207 -26.47 11.36 -29.30
CA THR A 207 -25.23 11.96 -28.79
C THR A 207 -25.43 13.46 -28.73
N ASP A 208 -25.47 14.03 -27.56
CA ASP A 208 -25.43 15.49 -27.32
C ASP A 208 -23.99 16.05 -27.47
N VAL A 209 -23.02 15.22 -27.88
CA VAL A 209 -21.66 15.67 -28.12
C VAL A 209 -21.62 16.44 -29.43
N PRO A 210 -21.22 17.73 -29.43
CA PRO A 210 -21.03 18.48 -30.66
C PRO A 210 -20.07 17.73 -31.58
N ILE A 211 -20.50 17.42 -32.81
CA ILE A 211 -19.65 16.83 -33.82
C ILE A 211 -18.54 17.84 -34.11
N GLN A 212 -17.38 17.65 -33.53
CA GLN A 212 -16.22 18.43 -33.91
C GLN A 212 -15.87 18.09 -35.36
N PRO A 213 -15.62 19.10 -36.23
CA PRO A 213 -15.15 18.84 -37.57
C PRO A 213 -13.92 17.95 -37.48
N ALA A 214 -13.79 16.99 -38.39
CA ALA A 214 -12.72 16.01 -38.42
C ALA A 214 -11.39 16.70 -38.09
N GLY A 215 -10.88 16.39 -36.90
CA GLY A 215 -9.60 16.89 -36.39
C GLY A 215 -8.45 16.23 -37.17
N ASP A 216 -7.45 15.81 -36.47
CA ASP A 216 -6.27 15.18 -37.05
C ASP A 216 -6.58 13.91 -37.86
N THR A 217 -5.73 13.63 -38.84
CA THR A 217 -5.76 12.32 -39.56
C THR A 217 -5.37 11.21 -38.56
N LEU A 218 -6.00 10.03 -38.71
CA LEU A 218 -5.64 8.86 -37.89
C LEU A 218 -4.17 8.52 -38.10
N THR A 219 -3.34 8.87 -37.13
CA THR A 219 -1.92 8.56 -37.15
C THR A 219 -1.64 7.24 -36.44
N LEU A 220 -0.53 6.58 -36.82
CA LEU A 220 -0.08 5.37 -36.09
C LEU A 220 0.09 5.63 -34.59
N PHE A 221 0.53 6.85 -34.20
CA PHE A 221 0.68 7.23 -32.81
C PHE A 221 -0.65 7.22 -32.05
N LEU A 222 -1.71 7.79 -32.62
CA LEU A 222 -3.05 7.78 -32.03
C LEU A 222 -3.64 6.37 -31.94
N LEU A 223 -3.41 5.54 -32.98
CA LEU A 223 -3.82 4.13 -32.95
C LEU A 223 -3.12 3.35 -31.81
N LEU A 224 -1.79 3.56 -31.65
CA LEU A 224 -1.02 2.96 -30.57
C LEU A 224 -1.43 3.53 -29.20
N THR A 225 -1.83 4.78 -29.11
CA THR A 225 -2.37 5.38 -27.89
C THR A 225 -3.71 4.75 -27.51
N ALA A 226 -4.63 4.58 -28.46
CA ALA A 226 -5.91 3.90 -28.24
C ALA A 226 -5.69 2.42 -27.80
N PHE A 227 -4.78 1.73 -28.47
CA PHE A 227 -4.38 0.38 -28.09
C PHE A 227 -3.80 0.34 -26.65
N SER A 228 -2.88 1.26 -26.34
CA SER A 228 -2.29 1.39 -24.99
C SER A 228 -3.37 1.58 -23.94
N ASN A 229 -4.34 2.47 -24.16
CA ASN A 229 -5.45 2.70 -23.23
C ASN A 229 -6.30 1.44 -23.03
N GLY A 230 -6.61 0.73 -24.10
CA GLY A 230 -7.40 -0.50 -24.04
C GLY A 230 -6.69 -1.65 -23.32
N CYS A 231 -5.34 -1.63 -23.25
CA CYS A 231 -4.59 -2.62 -22.49
C CYS A 231 -4.89 -2.61 -20.98
N THR A 232 -5.65 -1.64 -20.47
CA THR A 232 -6.21 -1.66 -19.11
C THR A 232 -7.09 -2.90 -18.86
N ALA A 233 -7.67 -3.50 -19.89
CA ALA A 233 -8.39 -4.78 -19.78
C ALA A 233 -7.52 -5.95 -19.30
N MET A 234 -6.19 -5.80 -19.27
CA MET A 234 -5.24 -6.86 -18.92
C MET A 234 -4.76 -6.79 -17.47
N THR A 235 -5.19 -5.81 -16.71
CA THR A 235 -4.78 -5.62 -15.30
C THR A 235 -5.39 -6.70 -14.40
N GLY A 236 -4.81 -6.92 -13.22
CA GLY A 236 -5.32 -7.87 -12.23
C GLY A 236 -5.09 -9.36 -12.54
N VAL A 237 -4.50 -9.72 -13.68
CA VAL A 237 -4.24 -11.13 -14.06
C VAL A 237 -3.29 -11.82 -13.08
N GLU A 238 -2.33 -11.09 -12.51
CA GLU A 238 -1.34 -11.66 -11.60
C GLU A 238 -1.89 -12.06 -10.24
N ALA A 239 -3.01 -11.47 -9.79
CA ALA A 239 -3.58 -11.72 -8.47
C ALA A 239 -3.90 -13.20 -8.24
N VAL A 240 -4.35 -13.94 -9.27
CA VAL A 240 -4.56 -15.39 -9.20
C VAL A 240 -3.24 -16.15 -9.00
N SER A 241 -2.14 -15.69 -9.63
CA SER A 241 -0.81 -16.29 -9.48
C SER A 241 -0.22 -16.02 -8.09
N ASN A 242 -0.44 -14.83 -7.54
CA ASN A 242 -0.04 -14.46 -6.18
C ASN A 242 -0.83 -15.27 -5.13
N GLY A 243 -2.11 -15.51 -5.41
CA GLY A 243 -3.08 -16.14 -4.53
C GLY A 243 -3.09 -17.68 -4.54
N VAL A 244 -2.18 -18.38 -5.24
CA VAL A 244 -2.17 -19.86 -5.32
C VAL A 244 -2.30 -20.56 -3.97
N PRO A 245 -1.59 -20.16 -2.89
CA PRO A 245 -1.69 -20.82 -1.59
C PRO A 245 -3.06 -20.69 -0.91
N ALA A 246 -3.90 -19.76 -1.36
CA ALA A 246 -5.24 -19.56 -0.83
C ALA A 246 -6.27 -20.56 -1.38
N PHE A 247 -5.93 -21.33 -2.41
CA PHE A 247 -6.84 -22.34 -2.98
C PHE A 247 -6.85 -23.65 -2.17
N LYS A 248 -7.97 -24.36 -2.26
CA LYS A 248 -8.06 -25.76 -1.78
C LYS A 248 -7.15 -26.65 -2.60
N PRO A 249 -6.59 -27.74 -2.00
CA PRO A 249 -5.80 -28.72 -2.74
C PRO A 249 -6.61 -29.39 -3.86
N PRO A 250 -6.02 -29.66 -5.03
CA PRO A 250 -4.66 -29.30 -5.45
C PRO A 250 -4.58 -27.83 -5.90
N GLU A 251 -3.85 -27.00 -5.13
CA GLU A 251 -3.84 -25.54 -5.21
C GLU A 251 -3.53 -25.02 -6.61
N SER A 252 -2.40 -25.44 -7.21
CA SER A 252 -1.98 -24.99 -8.53
C SER A 252 -2.99 -25.36 -9.64
N LYS A 253 -3.61 -26.52 -9.57
CA LYS A 253 -4.62 -26.94 -10.54
C LYS A 253 -5.88 -26.09 -10.43
N ASN A 254 -6.30 -25.78 -9.20
CA ASN A 254 -7.47 -24.96 -8.95
C ASN A 254 -7.23 -23.51 -9.37
N ALA A 255 -6.07 -22.93 -9.03
CA ALA A 255 -5.65 -21.60 -9.45
C ALA A 255 -5.56 -21.47 -10.99
N ALA A 256 -4.91 -22.44 -11.66
CA ALA A 256 -4.80 -22.46 -13.13
C ALA A 256 -6.17 -22.55 -13.81
N SER A 257 -7.11 -23.34 -13.26
CA SER A 257 -8.48 -23.42 -13.78
C SER A 257 -9.23 -22.10 -13.59
N THR A 258 -9.08 -21.46 -12.43
CA THR A 258 -9.68 -20.16 -12.12
C THR A 258 -9.14 -19.07 -13.05
N MET A 259 -7.85 -19.07 -13.33
CA MET A 259 -7.23 -18.12 -14.27
C MET A 259 -7.79 -18.25 -15.69
N ILE A 260 -8.02 -19.48 -16.17
CA ILE A 260 -8.64 -19.71 -17.49
C ILE A 260 -10.09 -19.21 -17.48
N MET A 261 -10.88 -19.52 -16.44
CA MET A 261 -12.25 -19.02 -16.32
C MET A 261 -12.30 -17.49 -16.32
N MET A 262 -11.42 -16.85 -15.56
CA MET A 262 -11.26 -15.39 -15.54
C MET A 262 -10.99 -14.85 -16.96
N ALA A 263 -10.01 -15.41 -17.67
CA ALA A 263 -9.65 -14.95 -19.00
C ALA A 263 -10.80 -15.09 -20.01
N VAL A 264 -11.51 -16.22 -20.01
CA VAL A 264 -12.65 -16.43 -20.88
C VAL A 264 -13.74 -15.42 -20.60
N LEU A 265 -14.08 -15.18 -19.34
CA LEU A 265 -15.08 -14.18 -18.96
C LEU A 265 -14.64 -12.76 -19.34
N SER A 266 -13.40 -12.36 -18.98
CA SER A 266 -12.89 -11.03 -19.31
C SER A 266 -12.86 -10.77 -20.80
N ILE A 267 -12.35 -11.71 -21.62
CA ILE A 267 -12.31 -11.59 -23.07
C ILE A 267 -13.73 -11.49 -23.63
N THR A 268 -14.65 -12.36 -23.21
CA THR A 268 -16.03 -12.36 -23.70
C THR A 268 -16.73 -11.05 -23.38
N MET A 269 -16.60 -10.57 -22.15
CA MET A 269 -17.22 -9.31 -21.73
C MET A 269 -16.58 -8.11 -22.44
N PHE A 270 -15.26 -8.04 -22.52
CA PHE A 270 -14.55 -6.93 -23.16
C PHE A 270 -14.88 -6.80 -24.66
N VAL A 271 -14.75 -7.91 -25.40
CA VAL A 271 -15.10 -7.93 -26.84
C VAL A 271 -16.59 -7.70 -27.02
N GLY A 272 -17.43 -8.29 -26.18
CA GLY A 272 -18.88 -8.10 -26.23
C GLY A 272 -19.32 -6.65 -26.03
N ILE A 273 -18.77 -5.96 -25.04
CA ILE A 273 -19.05 -4.53 -24.81
C ILE A 273 -18.52 -3.68 -25.96
N THR A 274 -17.33 -3.97 -26.48
CA THR A 274 -16.78 -3.23 -27.63
C THR A 274 -17.65 -3.40 -28.89
N LEU A 275 -18.13 -4.61 -29.16
CA LEU A 275 -19.05 -4.87 -30.27
C LEU A 275 -20.39 -4.15 -30.09
N LEU A 276 -20.94 -4.12 -28.87
CA LEU A 276 -22.15 -3.36 -28.58
C LEU A 276 -21.93 -1.85 -28.70
N ALA A 277 -20.80 -1.33 -28.23
CA ALA A 277 -20.46 0.08 -28.38
C ALA A 277 -20.44 0.48 -29.87
N HIS A 278 -19.88 -0.39 -30.73
CA HIS A 278 -19.89 -0.18 -32.17
C HIS A 278 -21.32 -0.26 -32.74
N ALA A 279 -22.10 -1.30 -32.40
CA ALA A 279 -23.45 -1.52 -32.93
C ALA A 279 -24.45 -0.42 -32.55
N TYR A 280 -24.33 0.13 -31.33
CA TYR A 280 -25.19 1.19 -30.81
C TYR A 280 -24.64 2.61 -31.06
N HIS A 281 -23.54 2.73 -31.81
CA HIS A 281 -22.88 4.00 -32.13
C HIS A 281 -22.57 4.85 -30.90
N VAL A 282 -22.04 4.21 -29.84
CA VAL A 282 -21.72 4.88 -28.59
C VAL A 282 -20.54 5.82 -28.77
N VAL A 283 -20.71 7.05 -28.31
CA VAL A 283 -19.64 8.06 -28.24
C VAL A 283 -19.29 8.33 -26.78
N PRO A 284 -18.00 8.27 -26.38
CA PRO A 284 -17.60 8.49 -25.01
C PRO A 284 -17.97 9.90 -24.53
N SER A 285 -18.39 10.04 -23.28
CA SER A 285 -18.85 11.28 -22.67
C SER A 285 -18.23 11.43 -21.26
N GLU A 286 -17.97 12.66 -20.85
CA GLU A 286 -17.50 12.97 -19.48
C GLU A 286 -18.57 12.72 -18.39
N GLN A 287 -19.83 12.66 -18.80
CA GLN A 287 -20.95 12.59 -17.85
C GLN A 287 -21.51 11.19 -17.67
N GLU A 288 -21.30 10.30 -18.65
CA GLU A 288 -21.90 8.97 -18.66
C GLU A 288 -20.91 7.95 -19.25
N THR A 289 -20.62 6.90 -18.48
CA THR A 289 -19.72 5.82 -18.91
C THR A 289 -20.28 5.05 -20.12
N VAL A 290 -19.39 4.44 -20.92
CA VAL A 290 -19.78 3.66 -22.09
C VAL A 290 -20.71 2.50 -21.73
N VAL A 291 -20.46 1.79 -20.62
CA VAL A 291 -21.34 0.71 -20.14
C VAL A 291 -22.72 1.25 -19.78
N SER A 292 -22.79 2.43 -19.16
CA SER A 292 -24.05 3.11 -18.85
C SER A 292 -24.85 3.44 -20.13
N GLN A 293 -24.19 4.05 -21.10
CA GLN A 293 -24.83 4.39 -22.39
C GLN A 293 -25.36 3.13 -23.09
N ILE A 294 -24.56 2.05 -23.16
CA ILE A 294 -24.99 0.77 -23.73
C ILE A 294 -26.22 0.25 -22.98
N ALA A 295 -26.19 0.21 -21.65
CA ALA A 295 -27.31 -0.28 -20.84
C ALA A 295 -28.58 0.55 -21.07
N ARG A 296 -28.47 1.87 -21.16
CA ARG A 296 -29.59 2.78 -21.47
C ARG A 296 -30.16 2.52 -22.87
N GLY A 297 -29.30 2.33 -23.88
CA GLY A 297 -29.70 2.02 -25.23
C GLY A 297 -30.36 0.64 -25.37
N VAL A 298 -29.77 -0.37 -24.74
CA VAL A 298 -30.25 -1.76 -24.77
C VAL A 298 -31.59 -1.92 -24.06
N PHE A 299 -31.77 -1.29 -22.89
CA PHE A 299 -33.01 -1.41 -22.12
C PHE A 299 -34.07 -0.33 -22.49
N GLY A 300 -33.75 0.61 -23.38
CA GLY A 300 -34.65 1.66 -23.81
C GLY A 300 -34.90 2.75 -22.78
N GLY A 301 -33.98 2.97 -21.86
CA GLY A 301 -34.05 4.02 -20.85
C GLY A 301 -33.46 3.62 -19.50
N ARG A 302 -33.63 4.49 -18.49
CA ARG A 302 -33.12 4.29 -17.12
C ARG A 302 -34.17 3.54 -16.25
N GLY A 303 -34.52 2.29 -16.66
CA GLY A 303 -35.40 1.41 -15.88
C GLY A 303 -34.61 0.56 -14.86
N TRP A 304 -35.31 -0.33 -14.14
CA TRP A 304 -34.67 -1.19 -13.13
C TRP A 304 -33.50 -2.04 -13.67
N PRO A 305 -33.51 -2.59 -14.93
CA PRO A 305 -32.38 -3.36 -15.42
C PRO A 305 -31.14 -2.50 -15.62
N TYR A 306 -31.31 -1.22 -16.02
CA TYR A 306 -30.24 -0.25 -16.10
C TYR A 306 -29.57 -0.03 -14.74
N TYR A 307 -30.37 0.26 -13.69
CA TYR A 307 -29.83 0.44 -12.34
C TYR A 307 -29.21 -0.83 -11.76
N ALA A 308 -29.70 -2.01 -12.14
CA ALA A 308 -29.09 -3.28 -11.75
C ALA A 308 -27.69 -3.43 -12.34
N VAL A 309 -27.48 -3.09 -13.64
CA VAL A 309 -26.14 -3.10 -14.26
C VAL A 309 -25.23 -2.07 -13.61
N GLN A 310 -25.70 -0.84 -13.38
CA GLN A 310 -24.91 0.22 -12.77
C GLN A 310 -24.50 -0.13 -11.33
N GLY A 311 -25.43 -0.64 -10.54
CA GLY A 311 -25.15 -1.09 -9.18
C GLY A 311 -24.16 -2.26 -9.12
N ALA A 312 -24.31 -3.24 -10.03
CA ALA A 312 -23.39 -4.35 -10.14
C ALA A 312 -21.98 -3.89 -10.59
N THR A 313 -21.90 -2.95 -11.52
CA THR A 313 -20.64 -2.34 -12.00
C THR A 313 -19.95 -1.56 -10.88
N MET A 314 -20.66 -0.74 -10.15
CA MET A 314 -20.13 -0.03 -8.99
C MET A 314 -19.60 -1.00 -7.94
N LEU A 315 -20.37 -2.01 -7.57
CA LEU A 315 -19.99 -2.98 -6.55
C LEU A 315 -18.72 -3.75 -6.91
N ILE A 316 -18.60 -4.24 -8.16
CA ILE A 316 -17.39 -4.97 -8.58
C ILE A 316 -16.17 -4.05 -8.62
N LEU A 317 -16.31 -2.80 -9.07
CA LEU A 317 -15.21 -1.84 -9.16
C LEU A 317 -14.68 -1.46 -7.77
N VAL A 318 -15.58 -1.16 -6.83
CA VAL A 318 -15.17 -0.93 -5.43
C VAL A 318 -14.54 -2.18 -4.84
N LEU A 319 -15.07 -3.36 -5.16
CA LEU A 319 -14.51 -4.62 -4.69
C LEU A 319 -13.15 -4.95 -5.32
N ALA A 320 -12.92 -4.55 -6.56
CA ALA A 320 -11.63 -4.73 -7.25
C ALA A 320 -10.47 -4.07 -6.48
N ALA A 321 -10.70 -2.89 -5.89
CA ALA A 321 -9.72 -2.25 -5.04
C ALA A 321 -9.26 -3.15 -3.87
N ASN A 322 -10.11 -4.06 -3.40
CA ASN A 322 -9.78 -4.95 -2.29
C ASN A 322 -8.68 -5.98 -2.63
N THR A 323 -8.46 -6.31 -3.90
CA THR A 323 -7.33 -7.16 -4.31
C THR A 323 -6.00 -6.52 -3.93
N ALA A 324 -5.85 -5.22 -4.14
CA ALA A 324 -4.67 -4.47 -3.73
C ALA A 324 -4.51 -4.40 -2.21
N TYR A 325 -5.60 -4.32 -1.44
CA TYR A 325 -5.56 -4.44 0.03
C TYR A 325 -5.09 -5.82 0.51
N ALA A 326 -5.18 -6.82 -0.35
CA ALA A 326 -4.62 -8.15 -0.09
C ALA A 326 -3.13 -8.21 -0.42
N ASP A 327 -2.75 -7.77 -1.61
CA ASP A 327 -1.44 -8.03 -2.20
C ASP A 327 -0.38 -7.01 -1.79
N PHE A 328 -0.73 -5.72 -1.67
CA PHE A 328 0.22 -4.68 -1.22
C PHE A 328 0.81 -4.98 0.16
N PRO A 329 0.02 -5.22 1.22
CA PRO A 329 0.60 -5.50 2.54
C PRO A 329 1.39 -6.81 2.57
N ARG A 330 0.98 -7.80 1.76
CA ARG A 330 1.70 -9.06 1.63
C ARG A 330 3.07 -8.87 0.98
N LEU A 331 3.14 -8.16 -0.14
CA LEU A 331 4.41 -7.83 -0.80
C LEU A 331 5.30 -6.98 0.11
N ALA A 332 4.74 -5.95 0.75
CA ALA A 332 5.46 -5.11 1.70
C ALA A 332 6.03 -5.93 2.87
N SER A 333 5.29 -6.94 3.37
CA SER A 333 5.78 -7.83 4.43
C SER A 333 6.94 -8.71 3.96
N ILE A 334 6.93 -9.19 2.72
CA ILE A 334 8.02 -9.97 2.12
C ILE A 334 9.27 -9.08 1.99
N LEU A 335 9.12 -7.87 1.47
CA LEU A 335 10.22 -6.89 1.36
C LEU A 335 10.78 -6.51 2.74
N ALA A 336 9.93 -6.42 3.78
CA ALA A 336 10.38 -6.15 5.15
C ALA A 336 11.19 -7.31 5.74
N ARG A 337 10.81 -8.56 5.45
CA ARG A 337 11.60 -9.75 5.81
C ARG A 337 12.95 -9.76 5.09
N ASP A 338 12.98 -9.35 3.83
CA ASP A 338 14.18 -9.21 3.02
C ASP A 338 14.99 -7.93 3.35
N ARG A 339 14.54 -7.11 4.33
CA ARG A 339 15.17 -5.88 4.83
C ARG A 339 15.19 -4.71 3.83
N TYR A 340 14.31 -4.70 2.84
CA TYR A 340 14.23 -3.62 1.85
C TYR A 340 13.29 -2.48 2.27
N VAL A 341 12.39 -2.73 3.22
CA VAL A 341 11.47 -1.72 3.77
C VAL A 341 11.41 -1.84 5.30
N PRO A 342 10.86 -0.86 6.03
CA PRO A 342 10.78 -0.88 7.48
C PRO A 342 10.09 -2.14 8.03
N ARG A 343 10.69 -2.72 9.08
CA ARG A 343 10.20 -3.97 9.71
C ARG A 343 8.77 -3.89 10.24
N GLN A 344 8.29 -2.69 10.52
CA GLN A 344 6.91 -2.45 10.95
C GLN A 344 5.86 -2.94 9.95
N LEU A 345 6.23 -3.04 8.66
CA LEU A 345 5.33 -3.54 7.60
C LEU A 345 5.15 -5.07 7.62
N MET A 346 6.00 -5.81 8.35
CA MET A 346 5.80 -7.25 8.52
C MET A 346 4.98 -7.61 9.77
N ASN A 347 4.70 -6.64 10.65
CA ASN A 347 3.94 -6.87 11.87
C ASN A 347 2.45 -7.00 11.55
N GLN A 348 1.84 -8.08 12.04
CA GLN A 348 0.41 -8.27 11.97
C GLN A 348 -0.26 -7.59 13.18
N GLY A 349 -1.34 -6.88 12.93
CA GLY A 349 -2.16 -6.25 13.97
C GLY A 349 -3.15 -7.22 14.61
N ASP A 350 -4.11 -6.67 15.35
CA ASP A 350 -5.07 -7.40 16.20
C ASP A 350 -5.90 -8.46 15.47
N HIS A 351 -6.16 -8.28 14.17
CA HIS A 351 -6.89 -9.22 13.31
C HIS A 351 -5.98 -9.99 12.34
N LEU A 352 -4.71 -10.20 12.71
CA LEU A 352 -3.71 -10.88 11.89
C LEU A 352 -3.52 -10.27 10.48
N ALA A 353 -3.98 -9.03 10.31
CA ALA A 353 -3.80 -8.23 9.11
C ALA A 353 -2.55 -7.34 9.22
N PHE A 354 -1.88 -7.08 8.12
CA PHE A 354 -0.74 -6.15 8.07
C PHE A 354 -1.23 -4.70 8.12
N SER A 355 -1.68 -4.26 9.30
CA SER A 355 -2.39 -2.99 9.50
C SER A 355 -1.63 -1.77 8.96
N ASN A 356 -0.30 -1.71 9.15
CA ASN A 356 0.51 -0.60 8.65
C ASN A 356 0.52 -0.53 7.11
N GLY A 357 0.53 -1.69 6.43
CA GLY A 357 0.44 -1.76 4.98
C GLY A 357 -0.94 -1.30 4.48
N ILE A 358 -2.02 -1.73 5.14
CA ILE A 358 -3.40 -1.33 4.80
C ILE A 358 -3.59 0.19 4.94
N ILE A 359 -3.13 0.76 6.05
CA ILE A 359 -3.23 2.21 6.30
C ILE A 359 -2.38 2.98 5.28
N GLY A 360 -1.13 2.55 5.05
CA GLY A 360 -0.24 3.18 4.08
C GLY A 360 -0.84 3.19 2.67
N LEU A 361 -1.37 2.05 2.20
CA LEU A 361 -2.05 1.94 0.92
C LEU A 361 -3.22 2.91 0.81
N SER A 362 -4.07 2.98 1.86
CA SER A 362 -5.23 3.88 1.89
C SER A 362 -4.84 5.35 1.83
N VAL A 363 -3.79 5.74 2.56
CA VAL A 363 -3.30 7.12 2.57
C VAL A 363 -2.78 7.50 1.18
N PHE A 364 -1.92 6.67 0.57
CA PHE A 364 -1.38 6.97 -0.76
C PHE A 364 -2.47 7.00 -1.85
N ALA A 365 -3.42 6.06 -1.82
CA ALA A 365 -4.55 6.06 -2.75
C ALA A 365 -5.44 7.31 -2.57
N SER A 366 -5.70 7.73 -1.32
CA SER A 366 -6.46 8.94 -1.02
C SER A 366 -5.76 10.21 -1.55
N ILE A 367 -4.43 10.29 -1.39
CA ILE A 367 -3.66 11.42 -1.94
C ILE A 367 -3.81 11.48 -3.46
N LEU A 368 -3.69 10.34 -4.16
CA LEU A 368 -3.87 10.29 -5.61
C LEU A 368 -5.28 10.70 -6.02
N LEU A 369 -6.31 10.21 -5.34
CA LEU A 369 -7.70 10.57 -5.64
C LEU A 369 -7.97 12.07 -5.47
N VAL A 370 -7.38 12.69 -4.45
CA VAL A 370 -7.50 14.15 -4.24
C VAL A 370 -6.73 14.93 -5.32
N VAL A 371 -5.48 14.54 -5.60
CA VAL A 371 -4.61 15.23 -6.57
C VAL A 371 -5.19 15.18 -7.99
N TYR A 372 -5.75 14.01 -8.38
CA TYR A 372 -6.35 13.81 -9.70
C TYR A 372 -7.87 14.04 -9.72
N GLY A 373 -8.43 14.61 -8.64
CA GLY A 373 -9.83 14.99 -8.57
C GLY A 373 -10.82 13.82 -8.65
N GLY A 374 -10.41 12.59 -8.33
CA GLY A 374 -11.24 11.38 -8.45
C GLY A 374 -11.57 11.02 -9.90
N ASP A 375 -10.76 11.47 -10.86
CA ASP A 375 -10.95 11.17 -12.28
C ASP A 375 -10.20 9.90 -12.69
N THR A 376 -10.94 8.91 -13.19
CA THR A 376 -10.39 7.61 -13.63
C THR A 376 -9.42 7.77 -14.79
N HIS A 377 -9.78 8.62 -15.76
CA HIS A 377 -9.04 8.77 -17.01
C HIS A 377 -7.66 9.38 -16.80
N SER A 378 -7.53 10.30 -15.84
CA SER A 378 -6.27 10.92 -15.47
C SER A 378 -5.33 9.98 -14.70
N LEU A 379 -5.86 8.93 -14.05
CA LEU A 379 -5.09 7.95 -13.29
C LEU A 379 -4.58 6.78 -14.16
N ILE A 380 -5.29 6.40 -15.20
CA ILE A 380 -4.98 5.26 -16.07
C ILE A 380 -3.59 5.34 -16.73
N PRO A 381 -3.12 6.49 -17.25
CA PRO A 381 -1.78 6.59 -17.83
C PRO A 381 -0.64 6.19 -16.88
N LEU A 382 -0.81 6.44 -15.58
CA LEU A 382 0.18 6.08 -14.56
C LEU A 382 0.17 4.56 -14.29
N TYR A 383 -1.02 3.95 -14.29
CA TYR A 383 -1.24 2.57 -13.91
C TYR A 383 -0.52 1.56 -14.82
N MET A 384 -0.56 1.77 -16.12
CA MET A 384 -0.14 0.79 -17.12
C MET A 384 1.34 0.42 -17.10
N ILE A 385 2.23 1.36 -16.77
CA ILE A 385 3.68 1.10 -16.76
C ILE A 385 4.05 0.08 -15.69
N GLY A 386 3.52 0.23 -14.47
CA GLY A 386 3.80 -0.68 -13.35
C GLY A 386 3.42 -2.12 -13.68
N VAL A 387 2.22 -2.31 -14.23
CA VAL A 387 1.69 -3.61 -14.64
C VAL A 387 2.60 -4.29 -15.68
N PHE A 388 2.93 -3.59 -16.78
CA PHE A 388 3.71 -4.22 -17.85
C PHE A 388 5.18 -4.42 -17.51
N VAL A 389 5.78 -3.61 -16.64
CA VAL A 389 7.11 -3.88 -16.08
C VAL A 389 7.09 -5.18 -15.27
N SER A 390 6.10 -5.35 -14.39
CA SER A 390 5.98 -6.55 -13.56
C SER A 390 5.73 -7.80 -14.41
N PHE A 391 4.82 -7.72 -15.40
CA PHE A 391 4.55 -8.81 -16.33
C PHE A 391 5.80 -9.23 -17.12
N THR A 392 6.51 -8.27 -17.69
CA THR A 392 7.69 -8.53 -18.51
C THR A 392 8.79 -9.20 -17.68
N LEU A 393 9.05 -8.70 -16.46
CA LEU A 393 10.07 -9.26 -15.57
C LEU A 393 9.68 -10.66 -15.06
N SER A 394 8.41 -10.87 -14.72
CA SER A 394 7.88 -12.18 -14.32
C SER A 394 8.08 -13.20 -15.45
N GLN A 395 7.65 -12.85 -16.67
CA GLN A 395 7.75 -13.75 -17.83
C GLN A 395 9.21 -14.02 -18.23
N ALA A 396 10.06 -12.99 -18.22
CA ALA A 396 11.49 -13.15 -18.49
C ALA A 396 12.17 -14.05 -17.43
N GLY A 397 11.81 -13.89 -16.15
CA GLY A 397 12.24 -14.74 -15.06
C GLY A 397 11.86 -16.20 -15.29
N MET A 398 10.63 -16.45 -15.74
CA MET A 398 10.16 -17.80 -16.06
C MET A 398 10.91 -18.44 -17.21
N VAL A 399 11.34 -17.69 -18.22
CA VAL A 399 12.21 -18.22 -19.29
C VAL A 399 13.52 -18.75 -18.72
N VAL A 400 14.12 -17.99 -17.80
CA VAL A 400 15.37 -18.42 -17.13
C VAL A 400 15.12 -19.61 -16.22
N HIS A 401 14.00 -19.63 -15.49
CA HIS A 401 13.57 -20.75 -14.66
C HIS A 401 13.53 -22.07 -15.44
N TRP A 402 12.83 -22.11 -16.58
CA TRP A 402 12.72 -23.31 -17.41
C TRP A 402 14.06 -23.73 -18.00
N ARG A 403 14.92 -22.78 -18.37
CA ARG A 403 16.29 -23.07 -18.87
C ARG A 403 17.20 -23.67 -17.79
N LYS A 404 16.98 -23.30 -16.52
CA LYS A 404 17.73 -23.89 -15.39
C LYS A 404 17.26 -25.29 -15.06
N LEU A 405 15.93 -25.53 -14.99
CA LEU A 405 15.36 -26.81 -14.58
C LEU A 405 15.48 -27.92 -15.62
N LYS A 406 15.33 -27.60 -16.91
CA LYS A 406 15.39 -28.53 -18.05
C LYS A 406 14.55 -29.81 -17.89
N GLY A 407 13.41 -29.71 -17.19
CA GLY A 407 12.46 -30.82 -17.02
C GLY A 407 11.71 -31.17 -18.30
N PRO A 408 10.85 -32.21 -18.30
CA PRO A 408 10.06 -32.58 -19.48
C PRO A 408 9.23 -31.38 -19.98
N GLY A 409 9.28 -31.10 -21.29
CA GLY A 409 8.52 -30.00 -21.90
C GLY A 409 9.07 -28.59 -21.65
N TRP A 410 10.24 -28.43 -21.04
CA TRP A 410 10.81 -27.12 -20.69
C TRP A 410 10.94 -26.15 -21.88
N ARG A 411 11.22 -26.66 -23.09
CA ARG A 411 11.34 -25.82 -24.30
C ARG A 411 10.02 -25.14 -24.67
N THR A 412 8.92 -25.89 -24.59
CA THR A 412 7.58 -25.36 -24.85
C THR A 412 7.19 -24.33 -23.78
N SER A 413 7.45 -24.64 -22.51
CA SER A 413 7.19 -23.70 -21.41
C SER A 413 8.04 -22.43 -21.53
N ALA A 414 9.34 -22.57 -21.85
CA ALA A 414 10.23 -21.44 -22.10
C ALA A 414 9.79 -20.60 -23.31
N PHE A 415 9.29 -21.24 -24.37
CA PHE A 415 8.75 -20.54 -25.55
C PHE A 415 7.48 -19.74 -25.20
N ILE A 416 6.53 -20.34 -24.48
CA ILE A 416 5.28 -19.67 -24.06
C ILE A 416 5.62 -18.44 -23.18
N ASN A 417 6.50 -18.59 -22.17
CA ASN A 417 6.90 -17.46 -21.35
C ASN A 417 7.76 -16.45 -22.12
N GLY A 418 8.58 -16.90 -23.08
CA GLY A 418 9.33 -16.02 -23.98
C GLY A 418 8.44 -15.16 -24.86
N LEU A 419 7.40 -15.77 -25.43
CA LEU A 419 6.37 -15.03 -26.19
C LEU A 419 5.64 -14.03 -25.28
N GLY A 420 5.27 -14.43 -24.06
CA GLY A 420 4.69 -13.56 -23.06
C GLY A 420 5.59 -12.37 -22.73
N ALA A 421 6.87 -12.61 -22.43
CA ALA A 421 7.84 -11.55 -22.15
C ALA A 421 8.04 -10.59 -23.33
N MET A 422 8.11 -11.11 -24.54
CA MET A 422 8.26 -10.29 -25.75
C MET A 422 7.04 -9.41 -25.96
N VAL A 423 5.84 -9.98 -25.90
CA VAL A 423 4.59 -9.24 -26.13
C VAL A 423 4.36 -8.19 -25.06
N THR A 424 4.52 -8.55 -23.76
CA THR A 424 4.37 -7.57 -22.68
C THR A 424 5.46 -6.49 -22.72
N GLY A 425 6.69 -6.83 -23.15
CA GLY A 425 7.77 -5.87 -23.37
C GLY A 425 7.47 -4.89 -24.51
N ILE A 426 6.90 -5.36 -25.62
CA ILE A 426 6.45 -4.49 -26.72
C ILE A 426 5.35 -3.53 -26.22
N VAL A 427 4.35 -4.06 -25.51
CA VAL A 427 3.28 -3.23 -24.94
C VAL A 427 3.86 -2.21 -23.96
N LEU A 428 4.81 -2.60 -23.10
CA LEU A 428 5.50 -1.67 -22.20
C LEU A 428 6.15 -0.50 -22.95
N ILE A 429 6.84 -0.79 -24.05
CA ILE A 429 7.47 0.24 -24.89
C ILE A 429 6.40 1.16 -25.49
N VAL A 430 5.33 0.59 -26.04
CA VAL A 430 4.22 1.37 -26.60
C VAL A 430 3.59 2.27 -25.54
N VAL A 431 3.27 1.73 -24.36
CA VAL A 431 2.72 2.50 -23.24
C VAL A 431 3.68 3.62 -22.80
N ALA A 432 4.97 3.31 -22.65
CA ALA A 432 5.97 4.30 -22.26
C ALA A 432 6.07 5.46 -23.26
N LEU A 433 6.02 5.16 -24.56
CA LEU A 433 6.11 6.19 -25.62
C LEU A 433 4.82 7.00 -25.73
N THR A 434 3.65 6.36 -25.68
CA THR A 434 2.36 7.04 -25.89
C THR A 434 1.92 7.84 -24.67
N LYS A 435 2.21 7.34 -23.45
CA LYS A 435 1.77 7.94 -22.19
C LYS A 435 2.78 8.82 -21.48
N SER A 436 3.99 8.97 -22.05
CA SER A 436 5.04 9.79 -21.44
C SER A 436 4.57 11.24 -21.16
N ARG A 437 3.79 11.83 -22.06
CA ARG A 437 3.26 13.20 -21.91
C ARG A 437 2.05 13.28 -20.97
N GLU A 438 1.35 12.17 -20.75
CA GLU A 438 0.16 12.10 -19.89
C GLU A 438 0.49 11.74 -18.42
N GLY A 439 1.76 11.81 -18.01
CA GLY A 439 2.18 11.57 -16.62
C GLY A 439 2.87 10.23 -16.37
N ALA A 440 2.93 9.32 -17.33
CA ALA A 440 3.59 8.01 -17.17
C ALA A 440 5.09 8.12 -16.85
N TRP A 441 5.76 9.24 -17.22
CA TRP A 441 7.14 9.54 -16.84
C TRP A 441 7.34 9.56 -15.31
N ILE A 442 6.28 9.90 -14.54
CA ILE A 442 6.33 9.91 -13.07
C ILE A 442 6.65 8.49 -12.56
N ILE A 443 6.02 7.48 -13.13
CA ILE A 443 6.24 6.08 -12.72
C ILE A 443 7.64 5.62 -13.12
N LEU A 444 8.12 6.02 -14.31
CA LEU A 444 9.49 5.74 -14.74
C LEU A 444 10.54 6.37 -13.82
N LEU A 445 10.22 7.49 -13.17
CA LEU A 445 11.06 8.13 -12.15
C LEU A 445 10.87 7.46 -10.77
N LEU A 446 9.64 7.15 -10.38
CA LEU A 446 9.35 6.58 -9.05
C LEU A 446 9.95 5.19 -8.86
N ILE A 447 9.99 4.35 -9.90
CA ILE A 447 10.59 3.02 -9.82
C ILE A 447 12.06 3.09 -9.40
N PRO A 448 12.97 3.83 -10.06
CA PRO A 448 14.35 4.00 -9.61
C PRO A 448 14.47 4.59 -8.20
N VAL A 449 13.62 5.55 -7.85
CA VAL A 449 13.59 6.14 -6.50
C VAL A 449 13.28 5.08 -5.45
N HIS A 450 12.26 4.25 -5.66
CA HIS A 450 11.93 3.14 -4.74
C HIS A 450 13.07 2.13 -4.66
N VAL A 451 13.68 1.74 -5.78
CA VAL A 451 14.83 0.82 -5.79
C VAL A 451 16.00 1.40 -5.00
N PHE A 452 16.27 2.71 -5.13
CA PHE A 452 17.28 3.39 -4.34
C PHE A 452 16.95 3.34 -2.84
N LEU A 453 15.72 3.66 -2.46
CA LEU A 453 15.25 3.62 -1.06
C LEU A 453 15.33 2.19 -0.49
N PHE A 454 14.94 1.17 -1.25
CA PHE A 454 15.05 -0.23 -0.83
C PHE A 454 16.50 -0.61 -0.53
N ARG A 455 17.42 -0.28 -1.41
CA ARG A 455 18.84 -0.56 -1.21
C ARG A 455 19.45 0.25 -0.06
N ALA A 456 19.05 1.50 0.10
CA ALA A 456 19.48 2.32 1.22
C ALA A 456 19.01 1.73 2.56
N THR A 457 17.75 1.32 2.63
CA THR A 457 17.17 0.66 3.81
C THR A 457 17.91 -0.64 4.13
N ARG A 458 18.15 -1.49 3.13
CA ARG A 458 18.89 -2.75 3.33
C ARG A 458 20.31 -2.50 3.81
N ARG A 459 21.02 -1.55 3.18
CA ARG A 459 22.38 -1.17 3.60
C ARG A 459 22.42 -0.72 5.06
N HIS A 460 21.43 0.08 5.47
CA HIS A 460 21.30 0.50 6.86
C HIS A 460 21.10 -0.70 7.80
N TYR A 461 20.19 -1.62 7.50
CA TYR A 461 19.97 -2.80 8.33
C TYR A 461 21.19 -3.74 8.39
N ASP A 462 21.90 -3.90 7.28
CA ASP A 462 23.11 -4.73 7.23
C ASP A 462 24.24 -4.07 8.03
N GLU A 463 24.35 -2.74 8.04
CA GLU A 463 25.29 -1.99 8.86
C GLU A 463 24.95 -2.14 10.34
N VAL A 464 23.70 -1.94 10.73
CA VAL A 464 23.24 -2.16 12.11
C VAL A 464 23.52 -3.60 12.56
N ALA A 465 23.27 -4.60 11.69
CA ALA A 465 23.55 -5.99 12.01
C ALA A 465 25.04 -6.27 12.22
N ARG A 466 25.92 -5.62 11.45
CA ARG A 466 27.39 -5.74 11.63
C ARG A 466 27.83 -5.12 12.95
N GLN A 467 27.32 -3.93 13.27
CA GLN A 467 27.72 -3.23 14.51
C GLN A 467 27.17 -3.91 15.78
N LEU A 468 26.06 -4.65 15.67
CA LEU A 468 25.47 -5.40 16.77
C LEU A 468 25.95 -6.87 16.83
N SER A 469 26.83 -7.30 15.91
CA SER A 469 27.38 -8.65 15.93
C SER A 469 28.31 -8.84 17.13
N LEU A 470 28.24 -10.02 17.74
CA LEU A 470 29.18 -10.43 18.78
C LEU A 470 30.51 -10.99 18.19
N ASP A 471 30.61 -11.06 16.86
CA ASP A 471 31.82 -11.54 16.20
C ASP A 471 33.00 -10.60 16.49
N GLY A 472 34.04 -11.11 17.12
CA GLY A 472 35.18 -10.33 17.55
C GLY A 472 34.98 -9.53 18.85
N TRP A 473 33.81 -9.67 19.51
CA TRP A 473 33.57 -9.03 20.80
C TRP A 473 34.46 -9.68 21.87
N THR A 474 35.27 -8.87 22.52
CA THR A 474 36.03 -9.27 23.73
C THR A 474 35.31 -8.71 24.96
N ASN A 475 35.18 -9.51 26.01
CA ASN A 475 34.62 -9.01 27.28
C ASN A 475 35.43 -7.79 27.72
N GLY A 476 34.72 -6.66 27.81
CA GLY A 476 35.32 -5.39 28.23
C GLY A 476 35.89 -5.42 29.65
N THR A 477 36.80 -4.53 29.93
CA THR A 477 37.29 -4.22 31.28
C THR A 477 36.11 -3.82 32.17
N ARG A 478 36.24 -4.10 33.47
CA ARG A 478 35.23 -3.63 34.45
C ARG A 478 35.23 -2.11 34.45
N HIS A 479 34.13 -1.53 34.03
CA HIS A 479 33.90 -0.10 34.03
C HIS A 479 33.41 0.35 35.42
N ARG A 480 33.89 1.49 35.87
CA ARG A 480 33.28 2.20 37.00
C ARG A 480 32.05 2.93 36.51
N ASN A 481 31.22 3.40 37.43
CA ASN A 481 29.98 4.12 37.08
C ASN A 481 29.91 5.38 37.95
N THR A 482 29.99 6.54 37.34
CA THR A 482 29.73 7.82 38.00
C THR A 482 28.26 8.17 37.86
N VAL A 483 27.55 8.40 38.96
CA VAL A 483 26.11 8.65 38.93
C VAL A 483 25.85 10.14 39.22
N LEU A 484 25.20 10.80 38.27
CA LEU A 484 24.77 12.19 38.36
C LEU A 484 23.26 12.26 38.57
N VAL A 485 22.81 13.04 39.57
CA VAL A 485 21.38 13.26 39.84
C VAL A 485 21.05 14.73 39.62
N PRO A 486 20.61 15.11 38.39
CA PRO A 486 20.18 16.47 38.12
C PRO A 486 18.90 16.79 38.90
N MET A 487 18.89 17.92 39.57
CA MET A 487 17.74 18.33 40.37
C MET A 487 17.43 19.83 40.23
N SER A 488 16.17 20.19 40.44
CA SER A 488 15.71 21.59 40.45
C SER A 488 15.38 22.10 41.86
N GLY A 489 15.47 21.26 42.88
CA GLY A 489 15.16 21.56 44.25
C GLY A 489 15.18 20.31 45.12
N VAL A 490 15.14 20.46 46.45
CA VAL A 490 15.10 19.33 47.38
C VAL A 490 13.65 18.98 47.70
N HIS A 491 13.21 17.83 47.23
CA HIS A 491 11.86 17.28 47.47
C HIS A 491 11.89 15.74 47.46
N ARG A 492 10.79 15.11 47.86
CA ARG A 492 10.70 13.65 48.05
C ARG A 492 11.17 12.83 46.87
N ALA A 493 10.83 13.23 45.64
CA ALA A 493 11.27 12.53 44.45
C ALA A 493 12.80 12.58 44.26
N VAL A 494 13.46 13.68 44.65
CA VAL A 494 14.93 13.78 44.61
C VAL A 494 15.56 12.86 45.64
N VAL A 495 15.04 12.84 46.89
CA VAL A 495 15.54 11.95 47.94
C VAL A 495 15.42 10.48 47.50
N GLN A 496 14.27 10.09 46.94
CA GLN A 496 14.08 8.73 46.41
C GLN A 496 15.06 8.42 45.27
N ALA A 497 15.31 9.38 44.38
CA ALA A 497 16.28 9.22 43.30
C ALA A 497 17.72 9.08 43.82
N LEU A 498 18.07 9.80 44.91
CA LEU A 498 19.37 9.66 45.57
C LEU A 498 19.54 8.28 46.22
N GLU A 499 18.51 7.80 46.94
CA GLU A 499 18.51 6.45 47.49
C GLU A 499 18.78 5.40 46.41
N TYR A 500 18.09 5.51 45.30
CA TYR A 500 18.33 4.62 44.17
C TYR A 500 19.74 4.80 43.58
N ALA A 501 20.20 6.03 43.38
CA ALA A 501 21.51 6.33 42.82
C ALA A 501 22.66 5.69 43.66
N LYS A 502 22.54 5.70 44.98
CA LYS A 502 23.50 5.05 45.89
C LYS A 502 23.57 3.53 45.76
N THR A 503 22.52 2.90 45.21
CA THR A 503 22.56 1.45 44.91
C THR A 503 23.34 1.14 43.64
N LEU A 504 23.56 2.13 42.76
CA LEU A 504 24.24 1.96 41.48
C LEU A 504 25.75 2.21 41.57
N SER A 505 26.19 3.13 42.42
CA SER A 505 27.61 3.49 42.56
C SER A 505 27.92 4.11 43.90
N THR A 506 29.20 4.08 44.26
CA THR A 506 29.76 4.83 45.41
C THR A 506 30.11 6.28 45.04
N ASP A 507 30.31 6.58 43.73
CA ASP A 507 30.50 7.93 43.21
C ASP A 507 29.16 8.49 42.70
N VAL A 508 28.41 9.09 43.59
CA VAL A 508 27.12 9.74 43.32
C VAL A 508 27.28 11.23 43.57
N ARG A 509 26.88 12.04 42.56
CA ARG A 509 26.93 13.52 42.65
C ARG A 509 25.55 14.08 42.30
N ALA A 510 25.01 14.93 43.19
CA ALA A 510 23.82 15.71 42.86
C ALA A 510 24.23 16.96 42.08
N VAL A 511 23.50 17.28 41.03
CA VAL A 511 23.83 18.40 40.14
C VAL A 511 22.68 19.40 40.13
N TYR A 512 22.98 20.64 40.51
CA TYR A 512 22.02 21.74 40.50
C TYR A 512 22.52 22.88 39.60
N VAL A 513 21.67 23.35 38.71
CA VAL A 513 21.98 24.52 37.85
C VAL A 513 21.44 25.78 38.54
N SER A 514 22.34 26.65 38.94
CA SER A 514 22.04 27.91 39.62
C SER A 514 21.63 28.98 38.60
N ILE A 515 20.40 29.44 38.72
CA ILE A 515 19.86 30.57 37.95
C ILE A 515 19.68 31.80 38.83
N ASP A 516 19.39 31.57 40.12
CA ASP A 516 19.18 32.60 41.12
C ASP A 516 20.07 32.32 42.35
N PRO A 517 21.00 33.22 42.70
CA PRO A 517 21.89 33.05 43.87
C PRO A 517 21.16 32.93 45.21
N ALA A 518 20.03 33.60 45.40
CA ALA A 518 19.25 33.51 46.62
C ALA A 518 18.62 32.13 46.79
N ALA A 519 18.02 31.60 45.73
CA ALA A 519 17.45 30.25 45.72
C ALA A 519 18.54 29.17 45.87
N THR A 520 19.71 29.39 45.32
CA THR A 520 20.88 28.50 45.48
C THR A 520 21.35 28.40 46.91
N SER A 521 21.45 29.53 47.62
CA SER A 521 21.86 29.57 49.03
C SER A 521 20.86 28.80 49.92
N GLN A 522 19.55 28.98 49.68
CA GLN A 522 18.50 28.25 50.37
C GLN A 522 18.58 26.74 50.13
N LEU A 523 18.80 26.35 48.88
CA LEU A 523 18.95 24.94 48.49
C LEU A 523 20.15 24.29 49.13
N CYS A 524 21.31 24.96 49.16
CA CYS A 524 22.51 24.47 49.88
C CYS A 524 22.25 24.26 51.36
N GLY A 525 21.44 25.12 51.98
CA GLY A 525 21.01 24.95 53.39
C GLY A 525 20.14 23.71 53.59
N GLN A 526 19.20 23.46 52.70
CA GLN A 526 18.35 22.25 52.72
C GLN A 526 19.16 20.98 52.40
N TRP A 527 20.14 21.07 51.50
CA TRP A 527 21.00 19.96 51.14
C TRP A 527 21.83 19.40 52.30
N LYS A 528 22.33 20.26 53.18
CA LYS A 528 23.03 19.82 54.40
C LYS A 528 22.17 18.90 55.26
N LYS A 529 20.85 19.03 55.20
CA LYS A 529 19.92 18.22 56.01
C LYS A 529 19.49 16.95 55.28
N TRP A 530 19.30 17.01 53.95
CA TRP A 530 18.65 15.95 53.18
C TRP A 530 19.54 15.27 52.14
N GLY A 531 20.77 15.77 51.92
CA GLY A 531 21.70 15.25 50.90
C GLY A 531 22.38 13.94 51.27
N ASP A 532 22.26 13.52 52.56
CA ASP A 532 22.73 12.23 53.08
C ASP A 532 24.15 11.85 52.63
N GLY A 533 25.07 12.82 52.73
CA GLY A 533 26.50 12.66 52.40
C GLY A 533 26.85 12.74 50.92
N VAL A 534 25.86 12.89 50.03
CA VAL A 534 26.12 13.05 48.59
C VAL A 534 26.62 14.46 48.27
N PRO A 535 27.76 14.61 47.56
CA PRO A 535 28.26 15.91 47.16
C PRO A 535 27.28 16.63 46.20
N LEU A 536 27.08 17.93 46.46
CA LEU A 536 26.29 18.80 45.60
C LEU A 536 27.21 19.61 44.70
N VAL A 537 27.05 19.43 43.40
CA VAL A 537 27.70 20.23 42.36
C VAL A 537 26.75 21.34 41.94
N VAL A 538 27.17 22.58 42.09
CA VAL A 538 26.40 23.75 41.65
C VAL A 538 27.02 24.28 40.38
N LEU A 539 26.25 24.26 39.30
CA LEU A 539 26.65 24.77 37.97
C LEU A 539 26.08 26.18 37.78
N GLU A 540 26.92 27.14 37.51
CA GLU A 540 26.45 28.50 37.25
C GLU A 540 25.85 28.62 35.83
N SER A 541 24.71 29.32 35.70
CA SER A 541 24.07 29.60 34.43
C SER A 541 23.73 31.08 34.28
N PRO A 542 24.68 31.90 33.84
CA PRO A 542 24.47 33.34 33.67
C PRO A 542 23.40 33.68 32.64
N TYR A 543 23.16 32.79 31.67
CA TYR A 543 22.19 32.98 30.60
C TYR A 543 20.84 32.28 30.87
N ARG A 544 20.60 31.75 32.06
CA ARG A 544 19.37 31.05 32.45
C ARG A 544 19.10 29.78 31.66
N SER A 545 20.08 29.20 30.98
CA SER A 545 20.01 27.90 30.32
C SER A 545 20.19 26.80 31.36
N LEU A 546 19.28 25.80 31.37
CA LEU A 546 19.42 24.63 32.25
C LEU A 546 20.20 23.52 31.57
N MET A 547 20.08 23.41 30.24
CA MET A 547 20.61 22.28 29.50
C MET A 547 22.11 22.40 29.24
N GLU A 548 22.56 23.56 28.82
CA GLU A 548 23.92 23.79 28.38
C GLU A 548 24.96 23.51 29.51
N PRO A 549 24.86 24.10 30.71
CA PRO A 549 25.80 23.79 31.78
C PRO A 549 25.76 22.34 32.27
N LEU A 550 24.56 21.72 32.23
CA LEU A 550 24.40 20.32 32.57
C LEU A 550 25.10 19.39 31.57
N LEU A 551 24.93 19.67 30.28
CA LEU A 551 25.54 18.88 29.20
C LEU A 551 27.07 19.06 29.20
N GLU A 552 27.57 20.28 29.42
CA GLU A 552 29.00 20.55 29.54
C GLU A 552 29.63 19.81 30.75
N TYR A 553 28.95 19.80 31.89
CA TYR A 553 29.41 19.05 33.06
C TYR A 553 29.42 17.53 32.82
N ILE A 554 28.40 17.00 32.14
CA ILE A 554 28.35 15.58 31.76
C ILE A 554 29.52 15.25 30.82
N GLU A 555 29.82 16.10 29.83
CA GLU A 555 30.98 15.95 28.97
C GLU A 555 32.31 16.01 29.70
N GLN A 556 32.43 16.90 30.70
CA GLN A 556 33.62 16.99 31.53
C GLN A 556 33.81 15.70 32.33
N VAL A 557 32.76 15.16 32.96
CA VAL A 557 32.84 13.93 33.74
C VAL A 557 33.15 12.71 32.83
N ASP A 558 32.58 12.64 31.64
CA ASP A 558 32.87 11.58 30.65
C ASP A 558 34.33 11.66 30.16
N ALA A 559 34.84 12.90 29.97
CA ALA A 559 36.24 13.12 29.56
C ALA A 559 37.26 12.82 30.67
N GLU A 560 36.88 12.96 31.97
CA GLU A 560 37.73 12.60 33.09
C GLU A 560 38.02 11.09 33.16
N GLN A 561 37.08 10.26 32.71
CA GLN A 561 37.15 8.80 32.77
C GLN A 561 36.55 8.16 31.49
N PRO A 562 37.28 8.17 30.36
CA PRO A 562 36.72 7.80 29.05
C PRO A 562 36.21 6.35 28.93
N ASP A 563 36.68 5.45 29.79
CA ASP A 563 36.33 4.02 29.79
C ASP A 563 35.21 3.68 30.79
N ASP A 564 34.67 4.67 31.52
CA ASP A 564 33.66 4.47 32.55
C ASP A 564 32.25 4.89 32.04
N PHE A 565 31.21 4.41 32.72
CA PHE A 565 29.84 4.84 32.42
C PHE A 565 29.48 6.07 33.24
N VAL A 566 28.78 7.02 32.64
CA VAL A 566 28.12 8.12 33.33
C VAL A 566 26.61 7.85 33.35
N THR A 567 26.07 7.59 34.54
CA THR A 567 24.63 7.34 34.71
C THR A 567 23.92 8.60 35.22
N ILE A 568 22.96 9.07 34.43
CA ILE A 568 22.11 10.21 34.82
C ILE A 568 20.80 9.68 35.39
N VAL A 569 20.60 9.88 36.70
CA VAL A 569 19.37 9.47 37.39
C VAL A 569 18.43 10.66 37.48
N LEU A 570 17.33 10.60 36.72
CA LEU A 570 16.35 11.68 36.65
C LEU A 570 15.19 11.46 37.62
N PRO A 571 15.01 12.34 38.64
CA PRO A 571 13.82 12.32 39.47
C PRO A 571 12.62 12.83 38.63
N GLU A 572 11.65 11.99 38.40
CA GLU A 572 10.42 12.34 37.68
C GLU A 572 9.22 12.18 38.62
N PHE A 573 8.29 13.14 38.62
CA PHE A 573 7.03 12.92 39.28
C PHE A 573 5.94 12.61 38.25
N VAL A 574 5.11 11.64 38.59
CA VAL A 574 4.00 11.18 37.76
C VAL A 574 2.69 11.68 38.39
N PRO A 575 1.96 12.60 37.73
CA PRO A 575 0.69 13.09 38.23
C PRO A 575 -0.35 11.97 38.25
N ALA A 576 -1.30 12.04 39.18
CA ALA A 576 -2.36 11.05 39.31
C ALA A 576 -3.29 10.98 38.06
N ARG A 577 -3.37 12.06 37.29
CA ARG A 577 -4.16 12.10 36.03
C ARG A 577 -3.22 12.43 34.87
N TRP A 578 -3.32 11.68 33.75
CA TRP A 578 -2.45 11.81 32.58
C TRP A 578 -2.42 13.22 31.96
N TRP A 579 -3.56 13.92 31.94
CA TRP A 579 -3.67 15.27 31.36
C TRP A 579 -3.02 16.36 32.24
N HIS A 580 -2.73 16.11 33.53
CA HIS A 580 -1.95 17.04 34.37
C HIS A 580 -0.51 17.18 33.89
N HIS A 581 0.01 16.24 33.08
CA HIS A 581 1.34 16.37 32.48
C HIS A 581 1.51 17.64 31.63
N VAL A 582 0.43 18.17 31.06
CA VAL A 582 0.45 19.40 30.25
C VAL A 582 0.86 20.63 31.09
N PHE A 583 0.54 20.62 32.39
CA PHE A 583 0.86 21.74 33.32
C PHE A 583 2.27 21.67 33.88
N HIS A 584 3.02 20.60 33.64
CA HIS A 584 4.34 20.38 34.19
C HIS A 584 5.42 20.47 33.11
N ASN A 585 6.57 21.04 33.53
CA ASN A 585 7.69 21.22 32.63
C ASN A 585 8.34 19.86 32.32
N GLN A 586 8.33 19.43 31.04
CA GLN A 586 8.84 18.13 30.55
C GLN A 586 10.38 18.08 30.50
N ARG A 587 11.10 18.65 31.51
CA ARG A 587 12.56 18.77 31.50
C ARG A 587 13.28 17.43 31.44
N ALA A 588 12.75 16.40 32.12
CA ALA A 588 13.32 15.07 32.06
C ALA A 588 13.30 14.49 30.62
N LEU A 589 12.25 14.75 29.85
CA LEU A 589 12.16 14.33 28.45
C LEU A 589 13.19 15.04 27.55
N LEU A 590 13.41 16.34 27.81
CA LEU A 590 14.43 17.11 27.09
C LEU A 590 15.84 16.60 27.39
N ILE A 591 16.15 16.32 28.68
CA ILE A 591 17.45 15.74 29.07
C ILE A 591 17.64 14.37 28.45
N LYS A 592 16.64 13.49 28.47
CA LYS A 592 16.68 12.18 27.80
C LYS A 592 16.98 12.31 26.32
N GLY A 593 16.27 13.23 25.62
CA GLY A 593 16.44 13.46 24.18
C GLY A 593 17.84 13.96 23.82
N ALA A 594 18.39 14.88 24.64
CA ALA A 594 19.73 15.43 24.41
C ALA A 594 20.84 14.38 24.66
N LEU A 595 20.64 13.48 25.61
CA LEU A 595 21.63 12.46 25.97
C LEU A 595 21.53 11.17 25.15
N LEU A 596 20.45 10.97 24.40
CA LEU A 596 20.21 9.74 23.62
C LEU A 596 21.33 9.41 22.62
N PHE A 597 21.99 10.44 22.09
CA PHE A 597 23.03 10.29 21.06
C PHE A 597 24.45 10.33 21.61
N ARG A 598 24.61 10.32 22.95
CA ARG A 598 25.93 10.32 23.60
C ARG A 598 26.36 8.90 23.98
N PRO A 599 27.51 8.43 23.49
CA PRO A 599 28.05 7.14 23.90
C PRO A 599 28.39 7.16 25.41
N ASN A 600 28.41 5.99 26.06
CA ASN A 600 28.75 5.76 27.46
C ASN A 600 27.83 6.46 28.50
N VAL A 601 26.83 7.24 28.09
CA VAL A 601 25.88 7.89 28.99
C VAL A 601 24.61 7.04 29.11
N VAL A 602 24.32 6.62 30.34
CA VAL A 602 23.11 5.87 30.70
C VAL A 602 22.11 6.82 31.35
N VAL A 603 20.85 6.81 30.91
CA VAL A 603 19.80 7.64 31.50
C VAL A 603 18.76 6.76 32.16
N THR A 604 18.56 6.96 33.48
CA THR A 604 17.58 6.22 34.29
C THR A 604 16.57 7.17 34.91
N SER A 605 15.27 6.86 34.77
CA SER A 605 14.21 7.63 35.46
C SER A 605 13.76 6.95 36.72
N VAL A 606 13.61 7.73 37.77
CA VAL A 606 13.02 7.30 39.06
C VAL A 606 11.68 8.00 39.24
N PRO A 607 10.56 7.31 38.94
CA PRO A 607 9.23 7.91 39.00
C PRO A 607 8.74 8.02 40.45
N PHE A 608 8.26 9.19 40.81
CA PHE A 608 7.55 9.45 42.05
C PHE A 608 6.08 9.71 41.76
N HIS A 609 5.21 8.79 42.17
CA HIS A 609 3.79 8.89 41.93
C HIS A 609 3.11 9.82 42.93
N LEU A 610 2.51 10.91 42.44
CA LEU A 610 1.68 11.80 43.23
C LEU A 610 0.36 11.10 43.56
N ARG A 611 -0.02 11.14 44.84
CA ARG A 611 -1.33 10.64 45.30
C ARG A 611 -2.39 11.72 45.10
N ASN A 612 -3.64 11.34 44.82
CA ASN A 612 -4.77 12.27 44.78
C ASN A 612 -5.03 12.92 46.11
#